data_e6fff36799cadad795dd0a5a194e3c78
#
_entry.id   e6fff36799cadad795dd0a5a194e3c78
#
_cell.length_a   1.000
_cell.length_b   1.000
_cell.length_c   1.000
_cell.angle_alpha   90.00
_cell.angle_beta   90.00
_cell.angle_gamma   90.00
#
_symmetry.space_group_name_H-M   'P 1'
#
loop_
_entity.id
_entity.type
_entity.pdbx_description
1 polymer ?
#
loop_
_entity_poly.entity_id
_entity_poly.type
_entity_poly.pdbx_seq_one_letter_code
_entity_poly.pdbx_strand_id
1 'polypeptide(L)'
;MSLARGGDAPDTGPMFEKQTSLPETPAPEPFPYERETRSIRVGVKPAYLDDQSDPADDRYVWAYTVSIENRGDEPVQLISRYWNITDAAGRVHEVRGPGVVGAQPVIAPGESFEYTSGCPLETASGVMSGRYQMKAASGEAFEAEIPAFLLESPYEKRQVH
;
A
#
# COMPACT_ATOMS: atom_id res chain seq x y z
N MET A 1 -1.79 24.29 13.25
CA MET A 1 -1.36 23.61 13.09
C MET A 1 -0.78 23.02 13.11
N SER A 2 -1.19 22.96 13.01
CA SER A 2 -0.62 22.10 12.88
C SER A 2 0.08 21.63 12.79
N LEU A 3 -0.27 21.66 12.86
CA LEU A 3 0.41 20.87 12.66
C LEU A 3 1.11 20.38 12.95
N ALA A 4 0.77 20.47 13.16
CA ALA A 4 1.41 19.65 13.26
C ALA A 4 1.90 19.30 13.54
N ARG A 5 1.62 19.21 13.68
CA ARG A 5 2.02 18.50 13.77
C ARG A 5 2.56 17.87 13.81
N GLY A 6 2.38 18.33 13.92
CA GLY A 6 2.81 17.36 13.81
C GLY A 6 3.23 17.13 13.55
N GLY A 7 3.05 17.40 13.54
CA GLY A 7 3.36 16.73 13.22
C GLY A 7 3.73 16.74 12.76
N ASP A 8 3.44 16.79 12.60
CA ASP A 8 3.73 16.46 12.08
C ASP A 8 4.41 16.23 11.61
N ALA A 9 4.33 16.45 11.47
CA ALA A 9 4.79 15.93 10.88
C ALA A 9 5.46 15.77 10.47
N PRO A 10 5.63 15.73 10.24
CA PRO A 10 6.09 15.35 9.71
C PRO A 10 6.53 15.07 9.33
N ASP A 11 6.28 14.85 9.03
CA ASP A 11 6.55 14.33 8.47
C ASP A 11 7.05 13.95 7.91
N THR A 12 6.84 13.96 7.74
CA THR A 12 7.04 13.46 7.04
C THR A 12 7.29 13.39 6.42
N GLY A 13 7.20 13.55 6.33
CA GLY A 13 7.11 13.34 5.56
C GLY A 13 7.05 13.69 4.93
N PRO A 14 6.92 13.74 4.68
CA PRO A 14 6.46 14.01 3.97
C PRO A 14 6.09 14.18 3.58
N MET A 15 5.57 14.01 3.46
CA MET A 15 5.01 13.98 3.23
C MET A 15 4.50 14.10 3.31
N PHE A 16 3.90 13.89 3.76
CA PHE A 16 3.16 13.86 3.88
C PHE A 16 2.60 14.23 4.39
N GLU A 17 2.24 14.29 4.58
CA GLU A 17 1.54 14.47 5.06
C GLU A 17 0.84 14.88 5.24
N LYS A 18 0.32 15.00 5.18
CA LYS A 18 -0.51 15.39 5.32
C LYS A 18 -1.38 15.40 5.43
N GLN A 19 -2.17 15.35 5.61
CA GLN A 19 -3.20 15.31 5.60
C GLN A 19 -3.93 16.02 5.59
N THR A 20 -4.63 16.21 5.37
CA THR A 20 -5.43 16.85 5.41
C THR A 20 -6.46 16.99 5.23
N SER A 21 -7.22 17.14 5.25
CA SER A 21 -8.33 17.10 5.12
C SER A 21 -9.05 17.76 4.47
N LEU A 22 -9.58 17.87 3.94
CA LEU A 22 -10.42 18.34 3.42
C LEU A 22 -11.17 18.16 2.83
N PRO A 23 -11.40 17.99 2.53
CA PRO A 23 -12.26 17.92 1.93
C PRO A 23 -13.44 17.68 1.59
N GLU A 24 -14.05 17.90 1.55
CA GLU A 24 -15.32 17.91 1.24
C GLU A 24 -15.60 17.49 -0.10
N THR A 25 -14.83 17.70 -0.93
CA THR A 25 -15.03 17.27 -2.26
C THR A 25 -14.81 15.83 -2.32
N PRO A 26 -15.76 15.07 -2.77
CA PRO A 26 -15.51 13.67 -2.96
C PRO A 26 -14.42 13.58 -3.97
N ALA A 27 -13.27 13.25 -3.53
CA ALA A 27 -12.17 13.09 -4.43
C ALA A 27 -12.50 11.98 -5.39
N PRO A 28 -12.03 12.08 -6.60
CA PRO A 28 -12.15 10.97 -7.51
C PRO A 28 -11.47 9.77 -6.88
N GLU A 29 -11.79 8.63 -7.34
CA GLU A 29 -11.27 7.42 -6.79
C GLU A 29 -9.77 7.40 -6.87
N PRO A 30 -9.05 7.56 -5.78
CA PRO A 30 -7.59 7.63 -5.86
C PRO A 30 -6.92 6.28 -5.95
N PHE A 31 -7.63 5.20 -5.65
CA PHE A 31 -7.03 3.87 -5.61
C PHE A 31 -7.65 3.00 -6.68
N PRO A 32 -6.90 2.70 -7.76
CA PRO A 32 -7.45 1.88 -8.85
C PRO A 32 -7.66 0.42 -8.49
N TYR A 33 -7.03 -0.06 -7.41
CA TYR A 33 -7.18 -1.43 -6.95
C TYR A 33 -7.78 -1.39 -5.56
N GLU A 34 -8.87 -2.11 -5.34
CA GLU A 34 -9.52 -2.14 -4.03
C GLU A 34 -10.09 -3.51 -3.76
N ARG A 35 -10.09 -3.87 -2.48
CA ARG A 35 -10.73 -5.09 -2.03
C ARG A 35 -11.17 -4.91 -0.59
N GLU A 36 -12.36 -5.39 -0.28
CA GLU A 36 -12.88 -5.32 1.08
C GLU A 36 -13.02 -6.72 1.66
N THR A 37 -12.50 -6.92 2.88
CA THR A 37 -12.59 -8.17 3.61
C THR A 37 -13.04 -7.82 5.01
N ARG A 38 -14.15 -8.39 5.47
CA ARG A 38 -14.59 -8.20 6.86
C ARG A 38 -14.66 -6.71 7.21
N SER A 39 -15.18 -5.89 6.31
CA SER A 39 -15.33 -4.45 6.49
C SER A 39 -14.01 -3.68 6.53
N ILE A 40 -12.92 -4.32 6.18
CA ILE A 40 -11.63 -3.63 6.02
C ILE A 40 -11.40 -3.47 4.52
N ARG A 41 -11.32 -2.23 4.08
CA ARG A 41 -11.15 -1.92 2.67
C ARG A 41 -9.70 -1.55 2.42
N VAL A 42 -9.06 -2.28 1.53
CA VAL A 42 -7.66 -2.04 1.18
C VAL A 42 -7.61 -1.51 -0.23
N GLY A 43 -7.07 -0.31 -0.39
CA GLY A 43 -6.86 0.31 -1.70
C GLY A 43 -5.39 0.43 -1.98
N VAL A 44 -4.99 0.26 -3.24
CA VAL A 44 -3.59 0.35 -3.64
C VAL A 44 -3.48 1.20 -4.89
N LYS A 45 -2.45 2.04 -4.91
CA LYS A 45 -2.12 2.86 -6.07
C LYS A 45 -0.62 2.75 -6.31
N PRO A 46 -0.19 2.01 -7.34
CA PRO A 46 1.23 1.92 -7.69
C PRO A 46 1.66 3.06 -8.58
N ALA A 47 2.96 3.39 -8.54
CA ALA A 47 3.52 4.42 -9.41
C ALA A 47 4.96 4.05 -9.73
N TYR A 48 5.30 4.06 -11.02
CA TYR A 48 6.67 3.79 -11.44
C TYR A 48 7.54 5.01 -11.13
N LEU A 49 8.73 4.77 -10.58
CA LEU A 49 9.63 5.83 -10.19
C LEU A 49 10.78 5.90 -11.18
N ASP A 50 10.61 6.73 -12.21
CA ASP A 50 11.57 6.82 -13.28
C ASP A 50 12.94 7.29 -12.78
N ASP A 51 12.96 8.25 -11.87
CA ASP A 51 14.21 8.82 -11.40
C ASP A 51 14.95 7.92 -10.41
N GLN A 52 14.33 6.86 -9.92
CA GLN A 52 15.01 5.89 -9.06
C GLN A 52 15.29 4.59 -9.79
N SER A 53 14.89 4.50 -11.03
CA SER A 53 15.06 3.31 -11.85
C SER A 53 16.29 3.46 -12.73
N ASP A 54 16.86 2.33 -13.12
CA ASP A 54 18.00 2.29 -14.04
C ASP A 54 17.81 1.06 -14.94
N PRO A 55 16.98 1.21 -16.00
CA PRO A 55 16.71 0.07 -16.87
C PRO A 55 17.95 -0.53 -17.51
N ALA A 56 18.97 0.29 -17.77
CA ALA A 56 20.19 -0.23 -18.35
C ALA A 56 20.90 -1.21 -17.42
N ASP A 57 20.63 -1.11 -16.13
CA ASP A 57 21.21 -1.99 -15.12
C ASP A 57 20.13 -2.93 -14.55
N ASP A 58 19.05 -3.14 -15.29
CA ASP A 58 17.95 -4.01 -14.89
C ASP A 58 17.38 -3.64 -13.53
N ARG A 59 17.24 -2.35 -13.29
CA ARG A 59 16.69 -1.88 -12.03
C ARG A 59 15.44 -1.05 -12.31
N TYR A 60 14.31 -1.55 -11.84
CA TYR A 60 13.02 -0.90 -12.00
C TYR A 60 12.40 -0.74 -10.63
N VAL A 61 11.96 0.46 -10.29
CA VAL A 61 11.49 0.76 -8.95
C VAL A 61 10.11 1.37 -9.02
N TRP A 62 9.23 0.89 -8.16
CA TRP A 62 7.88 1.45 -8.01
C TRP A 62 7.66 1.87 -6.58
N ALA A 63 6.84 2.89 -6.41
CA ALA A 63 6.23 3.17 -5.13
C ALA A 63 4.81 2.62 -5.19
N TYR A 64 4.30 2.20 -4.05
CA TYR A 64 2.88 1.85 -3.97
C TYR A 64 2.32 2.46 -2.69
N THR A 65 1.17 3.08 -2.83
CA THR A 65 0.47 3.70 -1.71
C THR A 65 -0.72 2.82 -1.36
N VAL A 66 -0.84 2.51 -0.08
CA VAL A 66 -1.91 1.64 0.40
C VAL A 66 -2.75 2.43 1.38
N SER A 67 -4.07 2.31 1.24
CA SER A 67 -5.02 2.87 2.19
C SER A 67 -5.81 1.73 2.81
N ILE A 68 -5.82 1.68 4.13
CA ILE A 68 -6.54 0.65 4.86
C ILE A 68 -7.63 1.35 5.66
N GLU A 69 -8.88 1.13 5.27
CA GLU A 69 -10.02 1.82 5.85
C GLU A 69 -10.84 0.85 6.67
N ASN A 70 -11.17 1.25 7.89
CA ASN A 70 -12.02 0.44 8.76
C ASN A 70 -13.47 0.90 8.58
N ARG A 71 -14.24 0.10 7.88
CA ARG A 71 -15.65 0.39 7.63
C ARG A 71 -16.56 -0.40 8.57
N GLY A 72 -15.97 -1.05 9.57
CA GLY A 72 -16.73 -1.81 10.54
C GLY A 72 -17.08 -0.97 11.76
N ASP A 73 -17.45 -1.65 12.82
CA ASP A 73 -17.94 -0.98 14.01
C ASP A 73 -17.05 -1.19 15.24
N GLU A 74 -15.87 -1.77 15.08
CA GLU A 74 -14.93 -1.88 16.19
C GLU A 74 -13.52 -1.59 15.69
N PRO A 75 -12.64 -1.12 16.57
CA PRO A 75 -11.25 -0.88 16.18
C PRO A 75 -10.55 -2.18 15.76
N VAL A 76 -9.63 -2.06 14.81
CA VAL A 76 -8.81 -3.20 14.40
C VAL A 76 -7.36 -2.76 14.39
N GLN A 77 -6.46 -3.69 14.67
CA GLN A 77 -5.03 -3.42 14.64
C GLN A 77 -4.39 -4.26 13.55
N LEU A 78 -3.53 -3.62 12.79
CA LEU A 78 -2.72 -4.32 11.78
C LEU A 78 -1.52 -4.92 12.50
N ILE A 79 -1.39 -6.24 12.45
CA ILE A 79 -0.35 -6.93 13.19
C ILE A 79 0.85 -7.24 12.32
N SER A 80 0.61 -7.80 11.13
CA SER A 80 1.72 -8.19 10.26
C SER A 80 1.27 -8.15 8.81
N ARG A 81 2.25 -8.23 7.93
CA ARG A 81 1.99 -8.20 6.49
C ARG A 81 2.64 -9.38 5.80
N TYR A 82 2.04 -9.78 4.70
CA TYR A 82 2.58 -10.77 3.80
C TYR A 82 2.45 -10.26 2.37
N TRP A 83 3.54 -10.29 1.61
CA TRP A 83 3.55 -9.92 0.20
C TRP A 83 4.04 -11.07 -0.64
N ASN A 84 3.41 -11.26 -1.78
CA ASN A 84 3.84 -12.16 -2.82
C ASN A 84 4.09 -11.31 -4.06
N ILE A 85 5.32 -11.30 -4.53
CA ILE A 85 5.73 -10.47 -5.66
C ILE A 85 6.26 -11.38 -6.74
N THR A 86 5.63 -11.33 -7.92
CA THR A 86 6.06 -12.14 -9.06
C THR A 86 6.53 -11.20 -10.14
N ASP A 87 7.80 -11.34 -10.57
CA ASP A 87 8.32 -10.49 -11.61
C ASP A 87 7.99 -11.07 -13.00
N ALA A 88 8.40 -10.33 -14.05
CA ALA A 88 8.03 -10.72 -15.41
C ALA A 88 8.74 -11.99 -15.86
N ALA A 89 9.79 -12.40 -15.18
CA ALA A 89 10.48 -13.63 -15.47
C ALA A 89 9.88 -14.83 -14.73
N GLY A 90 8.84 -14.58 -13.93
CA GLY A 90 8.19 -15.65 -13.17
C GLY A 90 8.84 -15.94 -11.83
N ARG A 91 9.80 -15.14 -11.41
CA ARG A 91 10.42 -15.34 -10.11
C ARG A 91 9.49 -14.79 -9.04
N VAL A 92 9.36 -15.54 -7.95
CA VAL A 92 8.46 -15.19 -6.86
C VAL A 92 9.28 -14.81 -5.64
N HIS A 93 8.95 -13.66 -5.07
CA HIS A 93 9.58 -13.19 -3.85
C HIS A 93 8.49 -13.03 -2.80
N GLU A 94 8.73 -13.57 -1.61
CA GLU A 94 7.77 -13.44 -0.51
C GLU A 94 8.39 -12.60 0.58
N VAL A 95 7.59 -11.71 1.14
CA VAL A 95 8.05 -10.81 2.21
C VAL A 95 7.06 -10.92 3.35
N ARG A 96 7.56 -11.17 4.55
CA ARG A 96 6.75 -11.22 5.76
C ARG A 96 7.40 -10.35 6.79
N GLY A 97 6.59 -9.70 7.60
CA GLY A 97 7.12 -8.89 8.68
C GLY A 97 6.02 -8.28 9.52
N PRO A 98 6.40 -7.77 10.70
CA PRO A 98 5.41 -7.14 11.57
C PRO A 98 5.06 -5.76 11.05
N GLY A 99 3.77 -5.42 11.14
CA GLY A 99 3.32 -4.08 10.82
C GLY A 99 3.59 -3.63 9.41
N VAL A 100 3.52 -2.32 9.21
CA VAL A 100 3.83 -1.66 7.95
C VAL A 100 4.60 -0.38 8.28
N VAL A 101 5.69 -0.14 7.54
CA VAL A 101 6.57 1.02 7.71
C VAL A 101 6.84 1.33 9.18
N GLY A 102 7.12 0.29 9.95
CA GLY A 102 7.49 0.45 11.36
C GLY A 102 6.35 0.66 12.32
N ALA A 103 5.10 0.45 11.89
CA ALA A 103 3.94 0.70 12.74
C ALA A 103 2.99 -0.48 12.73
N GLN A 104 2.30 -0.67 13.84
CA GLN A 104 1.17 -1.60 13.92
C GLN A 104 -0.06 -0.78 14.29
N PRO A 105 -0.60 -0.05 13.32
CA PRO A 105 -1.64 0.94 13.64
C PRO A 105 -2.93 0.31 14.09
N VAL A 106 -3.59 0.98 15.03
CA VAL A 106 -4.96 0.67 15.42
C VAL A 106 -5.85 1.64 14.66
N ILE A 107 -6.77 1.09 13.88
CA ILE A 107 -7.63 1.87 13.02
C ILE A 107 -9.03 1.83 13.58
N ALA A 108 -9.52 2.99 14.02
CA ALA A 108 -10.87 3.08 14.59
C ALA A 108 -11.92 3.04 13.49
N PRO A 109 -13.16 2.69 13.84
CA PRO A 109 -14.24 2.70 12.84
C PRO A 109 -14.30 4.05 12.13
N GLY A 110 -14.38 4.00 10.82
CA GLY A 110 -14.45 5.21 10.00
C GLY A 110 -13.12 5.84 9.69
N GLU A 111 -12.03 5.32 10.25
CA GLU A 111 -10.71 5.88 10.01
C GLU A 111 -9.95 5.07 8.98
N SER A 112 -8.92 5.69 8.43
CA SER A 112 -8.04 5.05 7.46
C SER A 112 -6.59 5.23 7.90
N PHE A 113 -5.77 4.25 7.54
CA PHE A 113 -4.32 4.37 7.67
C PHE A 113 -3.73 4.26 6.28
N GLU A 114 -2.89 5.23 5.92
CA GLU A 114 -2.32 5.25 4.58
C GLU A 114 -0.80 5.29 4.69
N TYR A 115 -0.14 4.53 3.83
CA TYR A 115 1.32 4.53 3.79
C TYR A 115 1.80 4.28 2.38
N THR A 116 3.06 4.65 2.13
CA THR A 116 3.70 4.42 0.85
C THR A 116 5.00 3.65 1.08
N SER A 117 5.25 2.68 0.23
CA SER A 117 6.47 1.90 0.31
C SER A 117 6.99 1.67 -1.11
N GLY A 118 8.12 1.01 -1.24
CA GLY A 118 8.75 0.82 -2.53
C GLY A 118 8.97 -0.64 -2.85
N CYS A 119 9.06 -0.93 -4.14
CA CYS A 119 9.34 -2.28 -4.62
C CYS A 119 10.28 -2.20 -5.81
N PRO A 120 11.53 -2.68 -5.67
CA PRO A 120 12.45 -2.77 -6.79
C PRO A 120 12.35 -4.15 -7.44
N LEU A 121 12.42 -4.20 -8.76
CA LEU A 121 12.46 -5.46 -9.49
C LEU A 121 13.56 -5.38 -10.52
N GLU A 122 13.97 -6.54 -11.02
CA GLU A 122 14.95 -6.63 -12.09
C GLU A 122 14.28 -6.72 -13.45
N THR A 123 12.96 -6.73 -13.49
CA THR A 123 12.22 -6.78 -14.74
C THR A 123 11.31 -5.56 -14.84
N ALA A 124 10.86 -5.26 -16.05
CA ALA A 124 10.14 -4.04 -16.34
C ALA A 124 8.69 -4.08 -15.85
N SER A 125 8.25 -5.18 -15.33
CA SER A 125 6.89 -5.30 -14.80
C SER A 125 6.84 -6.41 -13.78
N GLY A 126 5.72 -6.48 -13.06
CA GLY A 126 5.47 -7.54 -12.10
C GLY A 126 4.06 -7.46 -11.55
N VAL A 127 3.77 -8.36 -10.62
CA VAL A 127 2.46 -8.41 -9.96
C VAL A 127 2.71 -8.55 -8.47
N MET A 128 1.99 -7.76 -7.67
CA MET A 128 2.03 -7.89 -6.22
C MET A 128 0.67 -8.28 -5.70
N SER A 129 0.66 -9.12 -4.68
CA SER A 129 -0.55 -9.45 -3.94
C SER A 129 -0.15 -9.78 -2.51
N GLY A 130 -1.12 -9.86 -1.62
CA GLY A 130 -0.77 -10.18 -0.25
C GLY A 130 -1.95 -10.06 0.68
N ARG A 131 -1.62 -9.94 1.96
CA ARG A 131 -2.65 -9.84 2.98
C ARG A 131 -2.05 -9.29 4.26
N TYR A 132 -2.91 -8.73 5.09
CA TYR A 132 -2.54 -8.26 6.41
C TYR A 132 -3.18 -9.16 7.45
N GLN A 133 -2.42 -9.48 8.49
CA GLN A 133 -2.98 -10.12 9.67
C GLN A 133 -3.52 -9.01 10.56
N MET A 134 -4.80 -9.10 10.89
CA MET A 134 -5.48 -8.07 11.66
C MET A 134 -6.02 -8.67 12.93
N LYS A 135 -6.20 -7.83 13.94
CA LYS A 135 -6.81 -8.25 15.19
C LYS A 135 -7.85 -7.23 15.60
N ALA A 136 -9.07 -7.68 15.76
CA ALA A 136 -10.16 -6.82 16.19
C ALA A 136 -10.07 -6.55 17.68
N ALA A 137 -10.71 -5.48 18.15
CA ALA A 137 -10.73 -5.14 19.55
C ALA A 137 -11.32 -6.28 20.39
N SER A 138 -12.22 -7.05 19.80
CA SER A 138 -12.78 -8.22 20.50
C SER A 138 -11.77 -9.33 20.70
N GLY A 139 -10.60 -9.25 20.08
CA GLY A 139 -9.57 -10.27 20.16
C GLY A 139 -9.55 -11.22 18.99
N GLU A 140 -10.50 -11.12 18.09
CA GLU A 140 -10.58 -12.01 16.95
C GLU A 140 -9.51 -11.67 15.93
N ALA A 141 -8.75 -12.68 15.49
CA ALA A 141 -7.73 -12.50 14.45
C ALA A 141 -8.35 -12.86 13.10
N PHE A 142 -8.00 -12.09 12.07
CA PHE A 142 -8.47 -12.38 10.74
C PHE A 142 -7.48 -11.80 9.73
N GLU A 143 -7.68 -12.14 8.46
CA GLU A 143 -6.82 -11.62 7.40
C GLU A 143 -7.60 -10.68 6.51
N ALA A 144 -7.00 -9.54 6.19
CA ALA A 144 -7.56 -8.61 5.21
C ALA A 144 -6.75 -8.76 3.94
N GLU A 145 -7.44 -9.06 2.84
CA GLU A 145 -6.77 -9.30 1.56
C GLU A 145 -6.34 -8.00 0.92
N ILE A 146 -5.16 -8.00 0.34
CA ILE A 146 -4.69 -6.91 -0.47
C ILE A 146 -5.00 -7.27 -1.91
N PRO A 147 -5.66 -6.39 -2.68
CA PRO A 147 -5.96 -6.74 -4.06
C PRO A 147 -4.68 -6.94 -4.84
N ALA A 148 -4.67 -7.89 -5.76
CA ALA A 148 -3.52 -8.06 -6.65
C ALA A 148 -3.45 -6.83 -7.55
N PHE A 149 -2.24 -6.33 -7.77
CA PHE A 149 -2.07 -5.16 -8.63
C PHE A 149 -0.82 -5.31 -9.48
N LEU A 150 -0.85 -4.61 -10.61
CA LEU A 150 0.23 -4.69 -11.57
C LEU A 150 1.26 -3.60 -11.29
N LEU A 151 2.53 -3.97 -11.46
CA LEU A 151 3.63 -3.03 -11.49
C LEU A 151 4.02 -2.91 -12.96
N GLU A 152 3.73 -1.75 -13.55
CA GLU A 152 3.97 -1.53 -14.97
C GLU A 152 4.92 -0.37 -15.17
N SER A 153 5.77 -0.48 -16.18
CA SER A 153 6.67 0.61 -16.53
C SER A 153 6.56 0.86 -18.03
N PRO A 154 7.05 2.03 -18.51
CA PRO A 154 7.05 2.29 -19.94
C PRO A 154 8.03 1.42 -20.70
N TYR A 155 8.86 0.66 -20.00
CA TYR A 155 9.86 -0.20 -20.62
C TYR A 155 9.40 -1.63 -20.79
N GLU A 156 8.18 -1.93 -20.37
CA GLU A 156 7.68 -3.29 -20.54
C GLU A 156 7.46 -3.56 -22.00
N LYS A 157 7.99 -4.69 -22.48
CA LYS A 157 7.80 -5.05 -23.86
C LYS A 157 6.44 -5.62 -24.04
N ARG A 158 5.66 -4.97 -24.87
CA ARG A 158 4.37 -5.51 -25.22
C ARG A 158 4.57 -6.61 -26.21
N GLN A 159 4.02 -7.74 -25.91
CA GLN A 159 4.04 -8.83 -26.84
C GLN A 159 2.92 -8.61 -27.79
N VAL A 160 3.25 -8.18 -28.97
CA VAL A 160 2.26 -7.90 -29.98
C VAL A 160 2.20 -9.10 -30.89
N HIS A 161 1.18 -9.84 -30.74
CA HIS A 161 1.06 -11.06 -31.55
C HIS A 161 -0.28 -11.16 -32.18
#